data_16889a6d68286fccb050da3bfc0d0765
#
_entry.id   16889a6d68286fccb050da3bfc0d0765
#
_cell.length_a   1.000
_cell.length_b   1.000
_cell.length_c   1.000
_cell.angle_alpha   90.00
_cell.angle_beta   90.00
_cell.angle_gamma   90.00
#
_symmetry.space_group_name_H-M   'P 1'
#
loop_
_entity.id
_entity.type
_entity.pdbx_description
1 polymer ?
#
loop_
_entity_poly.entity_id
_entity_poly.type
_entity_poly.pdbx_seq_one_letter_code
_entity_poly.pdbx_strand_id
1 'polypeptide(L)'
;MITELISVGTEILLGNIVNTNSAYLSEKCALLGLSVYYQDVVGDNEGRMRDVIRTALDRSDIVILTGGLGPTEDDITKEVTADLMGMPLKEDSHSRKLIDKYLKEYEKNNPQIRITKNNYKQAMAPEGAIVLDNHNGTAPGLILEKKGKTAILLPGPPNELKPMFEEYVVPYLQKNQPEIIVSQMVKISGIGESQVAEEIQDLIESQTNPTIAPYAKTGEVHLRVTASAENEKACRKLIKPVVK
;
A
#
# COMPACT_ATOMS: atom_id res chain seq x y z
N MET A 1 1.72 -4.85 -13.18
CA MET A 1 2.34 -3.56 -12.79
C MET A 1 3.28 -3.81 -11.62
N ILE A 2 4.46 -3.23 -11.70
CA ILE A 2 5.46 -3.28 -10.62
C ILE A 2 5.07 -2.26 -9.56
N THR A 3 4.98 -2.73 -8.34
CA THR A 3 4.59 -1.91 -7.18
C THR A 3 5.70 -1.93 -6.14
N GLU A 4 5.95 -0.80 -5.52
CA GLU A 4 6.91 -0.63 -4.43
C GLU A 4 6.23 -0.02 -3.22
N LEU A 5 6.57 -0.52 -2.04
CA LEU A 5 6.03 -0.04 -0.77
C LEU A 5 7.11 0.74 -0.01
N ILE A 6 6.79 1.94 0.43
CA ILE A 6 7.69 2.76 1.26
C ILE A 6 7.00 3.08 2.57
N SER A 7 7.58 2.68 3.68
CA SER A 7 7.12 3.06 5.00
C SER A 7 7.98 4.20 5.55
N VAL A 8 7.33 5.29 5.89
CA VAL A 8 7.95 6.48 6.46
C VAL A 8 7.69 6.53 7.95
N GLY A 9 8.74 6.55 8.73
CA GLY A 9 8.68 6.65 10.19
C GLY A 9 9.98 6.19 10.85
N THR A 10 10.57 7.06 11.63
CA THR A 10 11.79 6.78 12.39
C THR A 10 11.58 5.69 13.43
N GLU A 11 10.38 5.57 14.01
CA GLU A 11 10.01 4.54 14.99
C GLU A 11 10.05 3.12 14.40
N ILE A 12 9.82 2.98 13.09
CA ILE A 12 9.94 1.69 12.39
C ILE A 12 11.40 1.29 12.28
N LEU A 13 12.28 2.24 11.90
CA LEU A 13 13.73 2.00 11.82
C LEU A 13 14.35 1.66 13.17
N LEU A 14 13.86 2.24 14.24
CA LEU A 14 14.31 1.97 15.61
C LEU A 14 13.75 0.67 16.19
N GLY A 15 12.85 -0.01 15.47
CA GLY A 15 12.22 -1.22 15.95
C GLY A 15 11.21 -1.02 17.09
N ASN A 16 10.75 0.21 17.31
CA ASN A 16 9.77 0.53 18.34
C ASN A 16 8.38 -0.04 18.01
N ILE A 17 8.09 -0.19 16.73
CA ILE A 17 6.86 -0.80 16.22
C ILE A 17 7.18 -1.78 15.08
N VAL A 18 6.30 -2.78 14.94
CA VAL A 18 6.37 -3.71 13.81
C VAL A 18 5.67 -3.09 12.59
N ASN A 19 6.30 -3.16 11.43
CA ASN A 19 5.73 -2.67 10.18
C ASN A 19 4.58 -3.57 9.67
N THR A 20 3.44 -3.49 10.32
CA THR A 20 2.24 -4.26 9.94
C THR A 20 1.56 -3.72 8.69
N ASN A 21 1.78 -2.45 8.34
CA ASN A 21 1.23 -1.83 7.13
C ASN A 21 1.82 -2.46 5.86
N SER A 22 3.15 -2.64 5.80
CA SER A 22 3.78 -3.29 4.65
C SER A 22 3.29 -4.72 4.45
N ALA A 23 3.13 -5.49 5.53
CA ALA A 23 2.58 -6.85 5.45
C ALA A 23 1.16 -6.86 4.89
N TYR A 24 0.29 -5.97 5.41
CA TYR A 24 -1.08 -5.82 4.94
C TYR A 24 -1.14 -5.40 3.46
N LEU A 25 -0.40 -4.36 3.09
CA LEU A 25 -0.39 -3.86 1.71
C LEU A 25 0.17 -4.88 0.72
N SER A 26 1.22 -5.64 1.10
CA SER A 26 1.76 -6.72 0.27
C SER A 26 0.74 -7.81 -0.01
N GLU A 27 -0.02 -8.23 1.02
CA GLU A 27 -1.11 -9.18 0.86
C GLU A 27 -2.18 -8.64 -0.10
N LYS A 28 -2.60 -7.38 0.09
CA LYS A 28 -3.62 -6.75 -0.76
C LYS A 28 -3.14 -6.54 -2.19
N CYS A 29 -1.91 -6.07 -2.38
CA CYS A 29 -1.30 -5.94 -3.71
C CYS A 29 -1.27 -7.29 -4.44
N ALA A 30 -0.88 -8.36 -3.75
CA ALA A 30 -0.88 -9.69 -4.34
C ALA A 30 -2.28 -10.17 -4.74
N LEU A 31 -3.32 -9.85 -3.94
CA LEU A 31 -4.72 -10.15 -4.28
C LEU A 31 -5.22 -9.31 -5.46
N LEU A 32 -4.68 -8.11 -5.64
CA LEU A 32 -5.00 -7.20 -6.75
C LEU A 32 -4.13 -7.43 -7.99
N GLY A 33 -3.21 -8.41 -7.98
CA GLY A 33 -2.35 -8.69 -9.11
C GLY A 33 -1.18 -7.75 -9.32
N LEU A 34 -0.85 -7.03 -8.31
CA LEU A 34 0.31 -6.15 -8.32
C LEU A 34 1.55 -6.92 -7.85
N SER A 35 2.64 -6.79 -8.59
CA SER A 35 3.91 -7.40 -8.23
C SER A 35 4.71 -6.49 -7.33
N VAL A 36 4.76 -6.79 -6.04
CA VAL A 36 5.60 -6.06 -5.08
C VAL A 36 6.99 -6.68 -5.07
N TYR A 37 7.97 -5.98 -5.64
CA TYR A 37 9.36 -6.44 -5.66
C TYR A 37 10.24 -5.76 -4.62
N TYR A 38 9.85 -4.58 -4.14
CA TYR A 38 10.65 -3.79 -3.21
C TYR A 38 9.78 -3.27 -2.06
N GLN A 39 10.36 -3.30 -0.88
CA GLN A 39 9.82 -2.68 0.32
C GLN A 39 10.93 -1.91 1.02
N ASP A 40 10.76 -0.61 1.18
CA ASP A 40 11.71 0.25 1.82
C ASP A 40 11.13 0.87 3.10
N VAL A 41 12.01 1.16 4.03
CA VAL A 41 11.70 1.94 5.24
C VAL A 41 12.63 3.12 5.30
N VAL A 42 12.09 4.31 5.48
CA VAL A 42 12.86 5.55 5.60
C VAL A 42 12.38 6.36 6.80
N GLY A 43 13.32 6.96 7.51
CA GLY A 43 13.00 7.89 8.61
C GLY A 43 12.67 9.29 8.09
N ASP A 44 12.18 10.13 8.99
CA ASP A 44 11.69 11.48 8.75
C ASP A 44 12.84 12.46 8.43
N ASN A 45 13.46 12.29 7.27
CA ASN A 45 14.55 13.09 6.75
C ASN A 45 14.37 13.35 5.27
N GLU A 46 14.28 14.59 4.86
CA GLU A 46 13.97 15.01 3.49
C GLU A 46 14.92 14.39 2.45
N GLY A 47 16.22 14.48 2.66
CA GLY A 47 17.21 14.01 1.68
C GLY A 47 17.10 12.50 1.45
N ARG A 48 17.06 11.70 2.51
CA ARG A 48 16.92 10.24 2.42
C ARG A 48 15.56 9.85 1.81
N MET A 49 14.49 10.50 2.23
CA MET A 49 13.14 10.28 1.69
C MET A 49 13.10 10.57 0.20
N ARG A 50 13.67 11.68 -0.23
CA ARG A 50 13.78 12.09 -1.65
C ARG A 50 14.50 11.05 -2.49
N ASP A 51 15.62 10.51 -2.00
CA ASP A 51 16.39 9.52 -2.73
C ASP A 51 15.66 8.18 -2.86
N VAL A 52 15.02 7.71 -1.79
CA VAL A 52 14.22 6.48 -1.81
C VAL A 52 13.02 6.63 -2.75
N ILE A 53 12.23 7.71 -2.62
CA ILE A 53 11.05 7.93 -3.48
C ILE A 53 11.44 8.08 -4.94
N ARG A 54 12.53 8.80 -5.25
CA ARG A 54 13.02 8.93 -6.64
C ARG A 54 13.37 7.57 -7.22
N THR A 55 14.14 6.76 -6.49
CA THR A 55 14.52 5.41 -6.91
C THR A 55 13.29 4.54 -7.16
N ALA A 56 12.30 4.60 -6.27
CA ALA A 56 11.06 3.85 -6.41
C ALA A 56 10.24 4.29 -7.64
N LEU A 57 10.09 5.60 -7.86
CA LEU A 57 9.40 6.15 -9.04
C LEU A 57 10.09 5.80 -10.36
N ASP A 58 11.42 5.68 -10.36
CA ASP A 58 12.17 5.32 -11.57
C ASP A 58 11.95 3.86 -11.97
N ARG A 59 11.90 2.93 -11.00
CA ARG A 59 11.86 1.48 -11.26
C ARG A 59 10.48 0.83 -11.15
N SER A 60 9.48 1.51 -10.55
CA SER A 60 8.16 0.95 -10.31
C SER A 60 7.07 1.76 -11.01
N ASP A 61 5.96 1.12 -11.36
CA ASP A 61 4.79 1.76 -11.97
C ASP A 61 3.94 2.47 -10.91
N ILE A 62 3.84 1.84 -9.73
CA ILE A 62 3.08 2.31 -8.57
C ILE A 62 4.00 2.34 -7.35
N VAL A 63 4.00 3.44 -6.63
CA VAL A 63 4.67 3.58 -5.34
C VAL A 63 3.62 3.87 -4.26
N ILE A 64 3.51 3.01 -3.26
CA ILE A 64 2.58 3.20 -2.14
C ILE A 64 3.41 3.61 -0.92
N LEU A 65 3.17 4.84 -0.45
CA LEU A 65 3.83 5.41 0.72
C LEU A 65 2.90 5.40 1.93
N THR A 66 3.43 5.09 3.10
CA THR A 66 2.65 5.10 4.35
C THR A 66 3.38 5.92 5.41
N GLY A 67 2.68 6.85 6.05
CA GLY A 67 3.25 7.74 7.08
C GLY A 67 3.74 9.09 6.56
N GLY A 68 4.11 9.98 7.47
CA GLY A 68 4.59 11.33 7.18
C GLY A 68 3.56 12.27 6.55
N LEU A 69 2.25 12.05 6.85
CA LEU A 69 1.13 12.91 6.42
C LEU A 69 0.52 13.72 7.56
N GLY A 70 1.10 13.67 8.72
CA GLY A 70 0.67 14.41 9.91
C GLY A 70 0.85 15.93 9.79
N PRO A 71 0.57 16.66 10.88
CA PRO A 71 0.64 18.12 10.90
C PRO A 71 2.00 18.67 11.31
N THR A 72 2.96 17.82 11.69
CA THR A 72 4.25 18.26 12.22
C THR A 72 5.23 18.67 11.11
N GLU A 73 6.34 19.30 11.44
CA GLU A 73 7.28 19.79 10.44
C GLU A 73 8.05 18.66 9.74
N ASP A 74 8.22 17.54 10.41
CA ASP A 74 8.86 16.33 9.91
C ASP A 74 7.93 15.44 9.06
N ASP A 75 6.61 15.69 9.07
CA ASP A 75 5.63 15.07 8.17
C ASP A 75 5.72 15.71 6.76
N ILE A 76 6.63 15.23 5.94
CA ILE A 76 6.97 15.83 4.64
C ILE A 76 6.80 14.87 3.44
N THR A 77 6.20 13.71 3.66
CA THR A 77 6.01 12.69 2.60
C THR A 77 5.29 13.26 1.38
N LYS A 78 4.24 14.03 1.61
CA LYS A 78 3.45 14.67 0.56
C LYS A 78 4.25 15.71 -0.20
N GLU A 79 4.95 16.58 0.52
CA GLU A 79 5.76 17.66 -0.03
C GLU A 79 6.86 17.11 -0.94
N VAL A 80 7.60 16.13 -0.45
CA VAL A 80 8.70 15.49 -1.19
C VAL A 80 8.19 14.75 -2.42
N THR A 81 7.09 13.99 -2.29
CA THR A 81 6.52 13.25 -3.43
C THR A 81 5.96 14.20 -4.48
N ALA A 82 5.25 15.25 -4.07
CA ALA A 82 4.70 16.27 -4.96
C ALA A 82 5.80 16.99 -5.75
N ASP A 83 6.88 17.37 -5.09
CA ASP A 83 8.03 18.01 -5.73
C ASP A 83 8.71 17.10 -6.75
N LEU A 84 9.00 15.85 -6.40
CA LEU A 84 9.57 14.84 -7.31
C LEU A 84 8.70 14.60 -8.54
N MET A 85 7.39 14.61 -8.37
CA MET A 85 6.43 14.48 -9.46
C MET A 85 6.16 15.82 -10.17
N GLY A 86 6.73 16.95 -9.69
CA GLY A 86 6.54 18.29 -10.25
C GLY A 86 5.06 18.73 -10.22
N MET A 87 4.39 18.49 -9.11
CA MET A 87 2.99 18.84 -8.84
C MET A 87 2.94 19.88 -7.71
N PRO A 88 2.59 21.15 -7.97
CA PRO A 88 2.55 22.18 -6.96
C PRO A 88 1.45 21.90 -5.93
N LEU A 89 1.72 22.25 -4.67
CA LEU A 89 0.74 22.10 -3.59
C LEU A 89 -0.25 23.27 -3.60
N LYS A 90 -1.53 22.93 -3.43
CA LYS A 90 -2.63 23.89 -3.23
C LYS A 90 -3.50 23.46 -2.06
N GLU A 91 -4.14 24.41 -1.38
CA GLU A 91 -5.13 24.09 -0.36
C GLU A 91 -6.35 23.43 -1.00
N ASP A 92 -6.69 22.22 -0.56
CA ASP A 92 -7.93 21.55 -0.89
C ASP A 92 -9.03 21.98 0.08
N SER A 93 -10.03 22.68 -0.47
CA SER A 93 -11.11 23.26 0.34
C SER A 93 -12.04 22.22 0.98
N HIS A 94 -12.12 21.02 0.38
CA HIS A 94 -12.90 19.90 0.95
C HIS A 94 -12.17 19.34 2.17
N SER A 95 -10.90 18.97 2.03
CA SER A 95 -10.06 18.50 3.15
C SER A 95 -10.01 19.53 4.28
N ARG A 96 -9.87 20.83 3.93
CA ARG A 96 -9.88 21.91 4.93
C ARG A 96 -11.14 21.89 5.78
N LYS A 97 -12.31 21.70 5.17
CA LYS A 97 -13.61 21.65 5.88
C LYS A 97 -13.71 20.39 6.76
N LEU A 98 -13.26 19.23 6.26
CA LEU A 98 -13.29 17.99 7.02
C LEU A 98 -12.37 18.05 8.24
N ILE A 99 -11.14 18.53 8.05
CA ILE A 99 -10.17 18.74 9.13
C ILE A 99 -10.73 19.71 10.18
N ASP A 100 -11.29 20.84 9.77
CA ASP A 100 -11.88 21.83 10.67
C ASP A 100 -13.04 21.24 11.48
N LYS A 101 -13.91 20.47 10.83
CA LYS A 101 -15.03 19.77 11.51
C LYS A 101 -14.50 18.78 12.54
N TYR A 102 -13.56 17.91 12.15
CA TYR A 102 -12.97 16.89 13.02
C TYR A 102 -12.28 17.52 14.24
N LEU A 103 -11.45 18.54 14.00
CA LEU A 103 -10.71 19.21 15.07
C LEU A 103 -11.62 19.94 16.07
N LYS A 104 -12.69 20.61 15.59
CA LYS A 104 -13.68 21.27 16.46
C LYS A 104 -14.44 20.26 17.33
N GLU A 105 -14.80 19.12 16.76
CA GLU A 105 -15.45 18.05 17.52
C GLU A 105 -14.51 17.42 18.55
N TYR A 106 -13.24 17.23 18.17
CA TYR A 106 -12.19 16.71 19.04
C TYR A 106 -11.88 17.66 20.20
N GLU A 107 -11.74 18.98 19.94
CA GLU A 107 -11.54 20.02 20.95
C GLU A 107 -12.71 20.10 21.93
N LYS A 108 -13.94 20.00 21.43
CA LYS A 108 -15.16 19.98 22.28
C LYS A 108 -15.15 18.83 23.30
N ASN A 109 -14.66 17.66 22.87
CA ASN A 109 -14.58 16.46 23.72
C ASN A 109 -13.30 16.44 24.60
N ASN A 110 -12.31 17.26 24.28
CA ASN A 110 -11.00 17.33 24.96
C ASN A 110 -10.58 18.79 25.17
N PRO A 111 -11.16 19.51 26.16
CA PRO A 111 -10.97 20.95 26.32
C PRO A 111 -9.53 21.42 26.59
N GLN A 112 -8.62 20.51 26.97
CA GLN A 112 -7.19 20.78 27.16
C GLN A 112 -6.40 20.86 25.85
N ILE A 113 -6.97 20.41 24.73
CA ILE A 113 -6.31 20.39 23.43
C ILE A 113 -6.58 21.71 22.71
N ARG A 114 -5.57 22.23 22.03
CA ARG A 114 -5.68 23.45 21.22
C ARG A 114 -5.42 23.13 19.75
N ILE A 115 -6.30 23.61 18.89
CA ILE A 115 -6.11 23.57 17.45
C ILE A 115 -5.02 24.59 17.08
N THR A 116 -4.01 24.15 16.36
CA THR A 116 -2.92 24.99 15.88
C THR A 116 -3.01 25.20 14.36
N LYS A 117 -2.34 26.22 13.84
CA LYS A 117 -2.29 26.47 12.40
C LYS A 117 -1.64 25.31 11.63
N ASN A 118 -0.72 24.58 12.23
CA ASN A 118 -0.03 23.44 11.62
C ASN A 118 -0.98 22.30 11.26
N ASN A 119 -2.09 22.13 12.00
CA ASN A 119 -3.09 21.13 11.64
C ASN A 119 -3.60 21.28 10.19
N TYR A 120 -3.62 22.52 9.69
CA TYR A 120 -4.11 22.79 8.33
C TYR A 120 -3.08 22.56 7.22
N LYS A 121 -1.82 22.25 7.54
CA LYS A 121 -0.83 21.72 6.59
C LYS A 121 -1.37 20.47 5.88
N GLN A 122 -2.16 19.69 6.60
CA GLN A 122 -2.78 18.47 6.07
C GLN A 122 -3.82 18.74 4.97
N ALA A 123 -4.39 19.95 4.90
CA ALA A 123 -5.30 20.34 3.83
C ALA A 123 -4.61 20.70 2.51
N MET A 124 -3.28 20.79 2.49
CA MET A 124 -2.54 20.99 1.24
C MET A 124 -2.51 19.69 0.45
N ALA A 125 -2.87 19.75 -0.83
CA ALA A 125 -2.83 18.62 -1.76
C ALA A 125 -2.10 18.99 -3.05
N PRO A 126 -1.40 18.06 -3.71
CA PRO A 126 -0.81 18.30 -5.02
C PRO A 126 -1.90 18.60 -6.07
N GLU A 127 -1.67 19.58 -6.92
CA GLU A 127 -2.63 19.97 -7.94
C GLU A 127 -2.91 18.81 -8.92
N GLY A 128 -4.18 18.43 -9.04
CA GLY A 128 -4.61 17.30 -9.86
C GLY A 128 -4.56 15.95 -9.16
N ALA A 129 -4.14 15.87 -7.90
CA ALA A 129 -4.22 14.65 -7.13
C ALA A 129 -5.67 14.28 -6.79
N ILE A 130 -5.95 12.98 -6.68
CA ILE A 130 -7.20 12.47 -6.10
C ILE A 130 -7.03 12.48 -4.60
N VAL A 131 -7.90 13.21 -3.90
CA VAL A 131 -7.90 13.29 -2.44
C VAL A 131 -8.81 12.20 -1.87
N LEU A 132 -8.30 11.45 -0.90
CA LEU A 132 -9.00 10.36 -0.23
C LEU A 132 -9.41 10.81 1.18
N ASP A 133 -10.70 10.76 1.48
CA ASP A 133 -11.22 11.19 2.77
C ASP A 133 -10.76 10.24 3.89
N ASN A 134 -10.39 10.83 5.02
CA ASN A 134 -10.02 10.08 6.22
C ASN A 134 -11.16 10.16 7.23
N HIS A 135 -11.86 9.05 7.43
CA HIS A 135 -12.98 8.99 8.39
C HIS A 135 -12.52 8.73 9.84
N ASN A 136 -11.25 8.34 10.03
CA ASN A 136 -10.71 7.95 11.32
C ASN A 136 -9.59 8.86 11.83
N GLY A 137 -9.28 9.94 11.09
CA GLY A 137 -8.22 10.88 11.43
C GLY A 137 -8.34 12.18 10.64
N THR A 138 -7.27 12.99 10.64
CA THR A 138 -7.23 14.29 9.98
C THR A 138 -6.42 14.31 8.68
N ALA A 139 -5.50 13.35 8.50
CA ALA A 139 -4.63 13.31 7.33
C ALA A 139 -5.36 12.67 6.14
N PRO A 140 -5.72 13.39 5.08
CA PRO A 140 -6.26 12.77 3.87
C PRO A 140 -5.19 11.92 3.18
N GLY A 141 -5.60 10.83 2.53
CA GLY A 141 -4.75 10.13 1.59
C GLY A 141 -4.74 10.83 0.24
N LEU A 142 -3.81 10.47 -0.61
CA LEU A 142 -3.62 11.11 -1.91
C LEU A 142 -3.24 10.08 -2.96
N ILE A 143 -3.78 10.22 -4.19
CA ILE A 143 -3.28 9.51 -5.36
C ILE A 143 -2.78 10.56 -6.36
N LEU A 144 -1.51 10.48 -6.69
CA LEU A 144 -0.82 11.34 -7.63
C LEU A 144 -0.51 10.55 -8.90
N GLU A 145 -0.92 11.09 -10.04
CA GLU A 145 -0.63 10.49 -11.34
C GLU A 145 0.15 11.47 -12.22
N LYS A 146 1.30 11.06 -12.71
CA LYS A 146 2.07 11.86 -13.66
C LYS A 146 3.02 11.02 -14.50
N LYS A 147 3.04 11.26 -15.81
CA LYS A 147 3.95 10.61 -16.76
C LYS A 147 3.92 9.08 -16.70
N GLY A 148 2.75 8.48 -16.48
CA GLY A 148 2.59 7.03 -16.39
C GLY A 148 3.03 6.41 -15.05
N LYS A 149 3.38 7.23 -14.06
CA LYS A 149 3.69 6.80 -12.69
C LYS A 149 2.56 7.19 -11.75
N THR A 150 2.32 6.33 -10.77
CA THR A 150 1.32 6.56 -9.71
C THR A 150 1.99 6.52 -8.35
N ALA A 151 1.79 7.55 -7.55
CA ALA A 151 2.15 7.55 -6.13
C ALA A 151 0.87 7.60 -5.28
N ILE A 152 0.74 6.67 -4.34
CA ILE A 152 -0.39 6.55 -3.42
C ILE A 152 0.12 6.81 -2.02
N LEU A 153 -0.34 7.88 -1.39
CA LEU A 153 0.08 8.30 -0.05
C LEU A 153 -1.02 8.01 0.96
N LEU A 154 -0.70 7.25 1.97
CA LEU A 154 -1.64 6.81 3.00
C LEU A 154 -1.13 7.20 4.41
N PRO A 155 -2.03 7.46 5.37
CA PRO A 155 -1.63 7.74 6.74
C PRO A 155 -0.91 6.55 7.39
N GLY A 156 -0.11 6.83 8.43
CA GLY A 156 0.64 5.80 9.16
C GLY A 156 -0.22 4.87 10.03
N PRO A 157 -1.18 5.37 10.82
CA PRO A 157 -1.99 4.53 11.71
C PRO A 157 -2.80 3.48 10.94
N PRO A 158 -2.71 2.17 11.30
CA PRO A 158 -3.43 1.10 10.58
C PRO A 158 -4.95 1.24 10.56
N ASN A 159 -5.54 1.86 11.60
CA ASN A 159 -6.97 2.11 11.69
C ASN A 159 -7.46 3.22 10.72
N GLU A 160 -6.56 4.06 10.22
CA GLU A 160 -6.82 5.05 9.18
C GLU A 160 -6.49 4.47 7.79
N LEU A 161 -5.30 3.88 7.66
CA LEU A 161 -4.79 3.32 6.40
C LEU A 161 -5.70 2.24 5.81
N LYS A 162 -6.06 1.23 6.61
CA LYS A 162 -6.79 0.06 6.10
C LYS A 162 -8.15 0.40 5.52
N PRO A 163 -9.05 1.13 6.22
CA PRO A 163 -10.33 1.55 5.64
C PRO A 163 -10.16 2.40 4.39
N MET A 164 -9.21 3.35 4.40
CA MET A 164 -8.93 4.22 3.26
C MET A 164 -8.44 3.42 2.04
N PHE A 165 -7.58 2.43 2.26
CA PHE A 165 -7.10 1.56 1.20
C PHE A 165 -8.25 0.76 0.57
N GLU A 166 -9.11 0.14 1.38
CA GLU A 166 -10.25 -0.65 0.90
C GLU A 166 -11.29 0.20 0.17
N GLU A 167 -11.59 1.38 0.70
CA GLU A 167 -12.65 2.22 0.17
C GLU A 167 -12.26 2.94 -1.13
N TYR A 168 -11.02 3.41 -1.22
CA TYR A 168 -10.59 4.26 -2.34
C TYR A 168 -9.53 3.62 -3.23
N VAL A 169 -8.50 3.00 -2.64
CA VAL A 169 -7.35 2.51 -3.40
C VAL A 169 -7.68 1.23 -4.14
N VAL A 170 -8.39 0.29 -3.50
CA VAL A 170 -8.80 -0.96 -4.14
C VAL A 170 -9.64 -0.70 -5.40
N PRO A 171 -10.73 0.10 -5.35
CA PRO A 171 -11.52 0.41 -6.55
C PRO A 171 -10.72 1.15 -7.64
N TYR A 172 -9.82 2.07 -7.22
CA TYR A 172 -8.95 2.79 -8.15
C TYR A 172 -8.02 1.83 -8.91
N LEU A 173 -7.36 0.92 -8.20
CA LEU A 173 -6.45 -0.05 -8.79
C LEU A 173 -7.19 -1.06 -9.69
N GLN A 174 -8.35 -1.54 -9.26
CA GLN A 174 -9.17 -2.46 -10.06
C GLN A 174 -9.67 -1.83 -11.35
N LYS A 175 -10.02 -0.55 -11.35
CA LYS A 175 -10.45 0.16 -12.56
C LYS A 175 -9.35 0.22 -13.62
N ASN A 176 -8.11 0.25 -13.18
CA ASN A 176 -6.94 0.35 -14.05
C ASN A 176 -6.34 -1.02 -14.44
N GLN A 177 -6.95 -2.13 -13.97
CA GLN A 177 -6.54 -3.49 -14.31
C GLN A 177 -7.71 -4.27 -14.92
N PRO A 178 -7.58 -4.77 -16.16
CA PRO A 178 -8.65 -5.55 -16.81
C PRO A 178 -8.83 -6.95 -16.24
N GLU A 179 -7.85 -7.45 -15.48
CA GLU A 179 -7.85 -8.81 -14.93
C GLU A 179 -7.96 -8.79 -13.41
N ILE A 180 -8.71 -9.73 -12.88
CA ILE A 180 -8.73 -10.02 -11.44
C ILE A 180 -7.80 -11.17 -11.11
N ILE A 181 -7.39 -11.24 -9.85
CA ILE A 181 -6.56 -12.34 -9.35
C ILE A 181 -7.31 -13.11 -8.29
N VAL A 182 -7.19 -14.42 -8.38
CA VAL A 182 -7.71 -15.36 -7.36
C VAL A 182 -6.57 -16.27 -6.94
N SER A 183 -6.41 -16.43 -5.64
CA SER A 183 -5.46 -17.37 -5.06
C SER A 183 -6.18 -18.44 -4.26
N GLN A 184 -5.65 -19.67 -4.30
CA GLN A 184 -6.06 -20.76 -3.45
C GLN A 184 -4.84 -21.30 -2.71
N MET A 185 -5.00 -21.52 -1.41
CA MET A 185 -3.96 -22.11 -0.56
C MET A 185 -4.18 -23.62 -0.46
N VAL A 186 -3.15 -24.39 -0.80
CA VAL A 186 -3.05 -25.83 -0.52
C VAL A 186 -2.09 -26.02 0.64
N LYS A 187 -2.52 -26.75 1.67
CA LYS A 187 -1.70 -27.06 2.85
C LYS A 187 -1.29 -28.52 2.79
N ILE A 188 -0.01 -28.77 2.92
CA ILE A 188 0.60 -30.09 2.89
C ILE A 188 1.27 -30.30 4.24
N SER A 189 0.92 -31.42 4.90
CA SER A 189 1.50 -31.79 6.19
C SER A 189 2.16 -33.16 6.10
N GLY A 190 3.17 -33.40 6.96
CA GLY A 190 3.82 -34.71 7.07
C GLY A 190 4.97 -34.97 6.08
N ILE A 191 5.29 -34.02 5.20
CA ILE A 191 6.46 -34.09 4.31
C ILE A 191 7.24 -32.79 4.37
N GLY A 192 8.54 -32.85 4.07
CA GLY A 192 9.44 -31.70 4.13
C GLY A 192 9.31 -30.80 2.89
N GLU A 193 9.73 -29.52 3.02
CA GLU A 193 9.69 -28.54 1.95
C GLU A 193 10.47 -28.99 0.70
N SER A 194 11.67 -29.55 0.90
CA SER A 194 12.52 -30.05 -0.20
C SER A 194 11.85 -31.16 -1.00
N GLN A 195 11.16 -32.08 -0.32
CA GLN A 195 10.44 -33.15 -0.98
C GLN A 195 9.22 -32.62 -1.77
N VAL A 196 8.47 -31.66 -1.18
CA VAL A 196 7.38 -31.02 -1.91
C VAL A 196 7.90 -30.28 -3.14
N ALA A 197 9.01 -29.55 -2.99
CA ALA A 197 9.62 -28.80 -4.11
C ALA A 197 10.05 -29.74 -5.25
N GLU A 198 10.64 -30.91 -4.93
CA GLU A 198 11.03 -31.93 -5.91
C GLU A 198 9.80 -32.51 -6.64
N GLU A 199 8.74 -32.85 -5.89
CA GLU A 199 7.50 -33.44 -6.48
C GLU A 199 6.75 -32.48 -7.39
N ILE A 200 6.85 -31.16 -7.18
CA ILE A 200 6.16 -30.14 -7.99
C ILE A 200 7.11 -29.36 -8.92
N GLN A 201 8.37 -29.79 -9.07
CA GLN A 201 9.37 -29.07 -9.84
C GLN A 201 8.91 -28.79 -11.28
N ASP A 202 8.37 -29.78 -11.97
CA ASP A 202 7.85 -29.65 -13.34
C ASP A 202 6.74 -28.60 -13.43
N LEU A 203 5.87 -28.51 -12.39
CA LEU A 203 4.81 -27.54 -12.34
C LEU A 203 5.35 -26.12 -12.10
N ILE A 204 6.40 -25.98 -11.28
CA ILE A 204 7.05 -24.69 -11.02
C ILE A 204 7.81 -24.20 -12.24
N GLU A 205 8.54 -25.07 -12.92
CA GLU A 205 9.35 -24.71 -14.09
C GLU A 205 8.50 -24.36 -15.32
N SER A 206 7.35 -25.02 -15.49
CA SER A 206 6.45 -24.78 -16.62
C SER A 206 5.36 -23.74 -16.36
N GLN A 207 5.29 -23.21 -15.14
CA GLN A 207 4.21 -22.32 -14.75
C GLN A 207 4.20 -21.00 -15.52
N THR A 208 3.01 -20.56 -15.89
CA THR A 208 2.76 -19.23 -16.45
C THR A 208 1.56 -18.58 -15.77
N ASN A 209 0.38 -19.20 -15.92
CA ASN A 209 -0.87 -18.83 -15.28
C ASN A 209 -1.76 -20.08 -15.16
N PRO A 210 -1.98 -20.62 -13.96
CA PRO A 210 -1.64 -20.07 -12.65
C PRO A 210 -0.16 -20.22 -12.26
N THR A 211 0.28 -19.41 -11.29
CA THR A 211 1.57 -19.53 -10.65
C THR A 211 1.45 -20.25 -9.30
N ILE A 212 2.54 -20.94 -8.89
CA ILE A 212 2.63 -21.68 -7.63
C ILE A 212 3.77 -21.07 -6.81
N ALA A 213 3.50 -20.70 -5.58
CA ALA A 213 4.50 -20.20 -4.65
C ALA A 213 4.50 -21.06 -3.37
N PRO A 214 5.59 -21.80 -3.07
CA PRO A 214 5.73 -22.55 -1.84
C PRO A 214 6.12 -21.63 -0.67
N TYR A 215 5.58 -21.93 0.51
CA TYR A 215 5.88 -21.28 1.77
C TYR A 215 6.07 -22.34 2.87
N ALA A 216 7.26 -22.45 3.41
CA ALA A 216 7.51 -23.30 4.57
C ALA A 216 6.92 -22.68 5.84
N LYS A 217 6.26 -23.52 6.64
CA LYS A 217 5.85 -23.24 8.02
C LYS A 217 6.27 -24.38 8.92
N THR A 218 6.29 -24.15 10.22
CA THR A 218 6.64 -25.20 11.17
C THR A 218 5.68 -26.39 11.05
N GLY A 219 6.16 -27.52 10.51
CA GLY A 219 5.39 -28.74 10.34
C GLY A 219 4.46 -28.80 9.14
N GLU A 220 4.41 -27.79 8.30
CA GLU A 220 3.54 -27.71 7.11
C GLU A 220 4.25 -27.00 5.95
N VAL A 221 3.91 -27.39 4.73
CA VAL A 221 4.24 -26.62 3.51
C VAL A 221 2.95 -26.09 2.91
N HIS A 222 2.92 -24.79 2.69
CA HIS A 222 1.78 -24.14 2.05
C HIS A 222 2.12 -23.79 0.60
N LEU A 223 1.29 -24.21 -0.34
CA LEU A 223 1.40 -23.81 -1.75
C LEU A 223 0.29 -22.83 -2.06
N ARG A 224 0.66 -21.61 -2.45
CA ARG A 224 -0.29 -20.63 -2.96
C ARG A 224 -0.35 -20.74 -4.48
N VAL A 225 -1.47 -21.18 -4.99
CA VAL A 225 -1.76 -21.23 -6.43
C VAL A 225 -2.56 -19.99 -6.81
N THR A 226 -2.03 -19.18 -7.71
CA THR A 226 -2.58 -17.85 -8.05
C THR A 226 -2.83 -17.77 -9.55
N ALA A 227 -4.06 -17.47 -9.96
CA ALA A 227 -4.44 -17.23 -11.35
C ALA A 227 -4.94 -15.81 -11.57
N SER A 228 -4.66 -15.27 -12.76
CA SER A 228 -5.17 -14.01 -13.27
C SER A 228 -6.08 -14.27 -14.46
N ALA A 229 -7.26 -13.64 -14.50
CA ALA A 229 -8.20 -13.73 -15.62
C ALA A 229 -9.26 -12.61 -15.54
N GLU A 230 -10.11 -12.53 -16.56
CA GLU A 230 -11.21 -11.54 -16.68
C GLU A 230 -12.26 -11.61 -15.56
N ASN A 231 -12.41 -12.76 -14.90
CA ASN A 231 -13.36 -12.93 -13.79
C ASN A 231 -12.97 -14.11 -12.88
N GLU A 232 -13.59 -14.17 -11.71
CA GLU A 232 -13.31 -15.19 -10.68
C GLU A 232 -13.53 -16.62 -11.19
N LYS A 233 -14.58 -16.84 -12.00
CA LYS A 233 -14.89 -18.16 -12.55
C LYS A 233 -13.77 -18.64 -13.49
N ALA A 234 -13.23 -17.77 -14.31
CA ALA A 234 -12.10 -18.06 -15.18
C ALA A 234 -10.83 -18.37 -14.37
N CYS A 235 -10.51 -17.57 -13.34
CA CYS A 235 -9.40 -17.85 -12.43
C CYS A 235 -9.53 -19.22 -11.76
N ARG A 236 -10.69 -19.53 -11.19
CA ARG A 236 -10.94 -20.84 -10.55
C ARG A 236 -10.84 -22.01 -11.52
N LYS A 237 -11.21 -21.81 -12.81
CA LYS A 237 -11.03 -22.83 -13.85
C LYS A 237 -9.56 -23.12 -14.13
N LEU A 238 -8.69 -22.10 -14.08
CA LEU A 238 -7.24 -22.24 -14.22
C LEU A 238 -6.60 -22.92 -12.99
N ILE A 239 -7.03 -22.56 -11.78
CA ILE A 239 -6.49 -23.11 -10.53
C ILE A 239 -6.84 -24.59 -10.35
N LYS A 240 -8.08 -24.98 -10.69
CA LYS A 240 -8.62 -26.33 -10.42
C LYS A 240 -7.75 -27.50 -10.88
N PRO A 241 -7.14 -27.52 -12.07
CA PRO A 241 -6.29 -28.64 -12.49
C PRO A 241 -4.97 -28.73 -11.72
N VAL A 242 -4.48 -27.64 -11.18
CA VAL A 242 -3.20 -27.56 -10.45
C VAL A 242 -3.33 -27.98 -8.98
N VAL A 243 -4.52 -27.82 -8.38
CA VAL A 243 -4.76 -28.16 -6.96
C VAL A 243 -5.40 -29.54 -6.75
N LYS A 244 -5.59 -30.31 -7.82
CA LYS A 244 -6.09 -31.70 -7.80
C LYS A 244 -4.97 -32.69 -7.69
#